data_dd15f4b6639a622408e0ed1a0e2efdf5
#
_entry.id   dd15f4b6639a622408e0ed1a0e2efdf5
#
_cell.length_a   1.000
_cell.length_b   1.000
_cell.length_c   1.000
_cell.angle_alpha   90.00
_cell.angle_beta   90.00
_cell.angle_gamma   90.00
#
_symmetry.space_group_name_H-M   'P 1'
#
loop_
_entity.id
_entity.type
_entity.pdbx_description
1 polymer ?
#
loop_
_entity_poly.entity_id
_entity_poly.type
_entity_poly.pdbx_seq_one_letter_code
_entity_poly.pdbx_strand_id
1 'polypeptide(L)'
;KAEGKIRHIGFSFHDKADVLDEILTNHPEMEFVQLQINYYDWESENVQSRKCYEVAEKHGVPVIVMEPVKGGTLANMVGEPARILSALDENASYASYAVRYAASLPNVILVLSGMSDLKQLQDNTAYMKDFQPLTDKEQQAIGKVVEELEKLPTIPCTNCRYCVEGCPKKIRIPDIFGVYNMGVQFGVTDVTRGSYRCQIDRSGKAGDCIKCGKCAEVCPMHLMPMMISASAAHEVFERAQEYRAM
;
A
#
# COMPACT_ATOMS: atom_id res chain seq x y z
N LYS A 1 -8.14 -30.84 5.13
CA LYS A 1 -9.21 -31.35 4.23
C LYS A 1 -9.58 -32.79 4.56
N ALA A 2 -8.62 -33.71 4.56
CA ALA A 2 -8.89 -35.13 4.81
C ALA A 2 -9.63 -35.41 6.13
N GLU A 3 -9.36 -34.62 7.18
CA GLU A 3 -10.03 -34.70 8.48
C GLU A 3 -11.38 -33.95 8.53
N GLY A 4 -11.84 -33.38 7.45
CA GLY A 4 -13.09 -32.63 7.38
C GLY A 4 -13.14 -31.28 8.10
N LYS A 5 -12.01 -30.80 8.63
CA LYS A 5 -11.93 -29.54 9.38
C LYS A 5 -11.99 -28.28 8.50
N ILE A 6 -11.56 -28.38 7.24
CA ILE A 6 -11.63 -27.33 6.23
C ILE A 6 -12.16 -27.89 4.92
N ARG A 7 -12.82 -27.05 4.12
CA ARG A 7 -13.31 -27.42 2.77
C ARG A 7 -12.30 -27.02 1.69
N HIS A 8 -11.71 -25.83 1.82
CA HIS A 8 -10.79 -25.24 0.86
C HIS A 8 -9.47 -24.90 1.54
N ILE A 9 -8.37 -24.92 0.77
CA ILE A 9 -7.03 -24.56 1.22
C ILE A 9 -6.44 -23.51 0.29
N GLY A 10 -5.79 -22.49 0.85
CA GLY A 10 -5.08 -21.45 0.15
C GLY A 10 -4.13 -20.72 1.08
N PHE A 11 -3.47 -19.68 0.59
CA PHE A 11 -2.48 -18.94 1.36
C PHE A 11 -2.45 -17.45 1.00
N SER A 12 -1.91 -16.63 1.92
CA SER A 12 -1.58 -15.24 1.66
C SER A 12 -0.17 -15.13 1.14
N PHE A 13 0.04 -14.29 0.12
CA PHE A 13 1.32 -14.14 -0.55
C PHE A 13 1.78 -12.68 -0.55
N HIS A 14 3.07 -12.45 -0.28
CA HIS A 14 3.68 -11.13 -0.11
C HIS A 14 5.10 -11.04 -0.71
N ASP A 15 5.39 -11.82 -1.74
CA ASP A 15 6.69 -11.84 -2.39
C ASP A 15 6.54 -11.61 -3.90
N LYS A 16 7.59 -11.88 -4.68
CA LYS A 16 7.65 -11.66 -6.13
C LYS A 16 6.91 -12.75 -6.91
N ALA A 17 6.51 -12.42 -8.12
CA ALA A 17 5.72 -13.28 -8.97
C ALA A 17 6.41 -14.61 -9.34
N ASP A 18 7.74 -14.62 -9.49
CA ASP A 18 8.52 -15.84 -9.74
C ASP A 18 8.44 -16.83 -8.58
N VAL A 19 8.48 -16.32 -7.34
CA VAL A 19 8.28 -17.16 -6.14
C VAL A 19 6.86 -17.72 -6.07
N LEU A 20 5.85 -16.92 -6.45
CA LEU A 20 4.47 -17.39 -6.53
C LEU A 20 4.32 -18.50 -7.58
N ASP A 21 4.93 -18.35 -8.75
CA ASP A 21 4.90 -19.35 -9.82
C ASP A 21 5.56 -20.67 -9.37
N GLU A 22 6.67 -20.60 -8.64
CA GLU A 22 7.30 -21.77 -8.04
C GLU A 22 6.41 -22.46 -7.00
N ILE A 23 5.78 -21.68 -6.10
CA ILE A 23 4.88 -22.22 -5.09
C ILE A 23 3.69 -22.94 -5.74
N LEU A 24 3.00 -22.29 -6.68
CA LEU A 24 1.82 -22.87 -7.33
C LEU A 24 2.17 -24.06 -8.23
N THR A 25 3.39 -24.10 -8.79
CA THR A 25 3.90 -25.25 -9.52
C THR A 25 4.13 -26.45 -8.61
N ASN A 26 4.71 -26.23 -7.44
CA ASN A 26 5.05 -27.29 -6.49
C ASN A 26 3.86 -27.71 -5.59
N HIS A 27 2.85 -26.87 -5.48
CA HIS A 27 1.66 -27.06 -4.62
C HIS A 27 0.35 -26.89 -5.41
N PRO A 28 0.07 -27.77 -6.40
CA PRO A 28 -1.14 -27.68 -7.21
C PRO A 28 -2.44 -27.94 -6.43
N GLU A 29 -2.33 -28.38 -5.17
CA GLU A 29 -3.44 -28.53 -4.25
C GLU A 29 -4.01 -27.22 -3.71
N MET A 30 -3.34 -26.07 -3.91
CA MET A 30 -3.82 -24.75 -3.49
C MET A 30 -5.01 -24.31 -4.35
N GLU A 31 -6.11 -23.95 -3.67
CA GLU A 31 -7.39 -23.66 -4.33
C GLU A 31 -7.67 -22.17 -4.45
N PHE A 32 -6.93 -21.33 -3.74
CA PHE A 32 -6.95 -19.86 -3.86
C PHE A 32 -5.67 -19.26 -3.33
N VAL A 33 -5.36 -18.05 -3.79
CA VAL A 33 -4.26 -17.24 -3.25
C VAL A 33 -4.78 -15.85 -2.86
N GLN A 34 -4.32 -15.32 -1.73
CA GLN A 34 -4.62 -13.97 -1.32
C GLN A 34 -3.49 -13.04 -1.71
N LEU A 35 -3.78 -12.05 -2.55
CA LEU A 35 -2.82 -11.10 -3.12
C LEU A 35 -3.15 -9.66 -2.73
N GLN A 36 -2.10 -8.85 -2.57
CA GLN A 36 -2.24 -7.40 -2.44
C GLN A 36 -2.52 -6.80 -3.82
N ILE A 37 -3.74 -6.29 -4.03
CA ILE A 37 -4.14 -5.68 -5.29
C ILE A 37 -4.88 -4.36 -5.04
N ASN A 38 -4.36 -3.30 -5.63
CA ASN A 38 -5.02 -2.01 -5.77
C ASN A 38 -4.46 -1.31 -7.02
N TYR A 39 -5.14 -0.30 -7.53
CA TYR A 39 -4.76 0.36 -8.78
C TYR A 39 -3.41 1.10 -8.70
N TYR A 40 -2.96 1.54 -7.52
CA TYR A 40 -1.68 2.21 -7.35
C TYR A 40 -0.50 1.23 -7.36
N ASP A 41 -0.68 0.04 -6.75
CA ASP A 41 0.36 -0.99 -6.69
C ASP A 41 0.34 -1.93 -7.92
N TRP A 42 -0.59 -1.74 -8.86
CA TRP A 42 -0.78 -2.65 -9.99
C TRP A 42 0.48 -2.86 -10.82
N GLU A 43 1.18 -1.78 -11.17
CA GLU A 43 2.45 -1.81 -11.92
C GLU A 43 3.69 -1.69 -11.01
N SER A 44 3.53 -1.73 -9.68
CA SER A 44 4.64 -1.59 -8.74
C SER A 44 5.63 -2.75 -8.85
N GLU A 45 6.89 -2.48 -9.11
CA GLU A 45 7.95 -3.49 -9.12
C GLU A 45 8.23 -4.09 -7.73
N ASN A 46 7.85 -3.39 -6.66
CA ASN A 46 8.02 -3.87 -5.29
C ASN A 46 6.91 -4.84 -4.86
N VAL A 47 5.66 -4.56 -5.24
CA VAL A 47 4.48 -5.38 -4.88
C VAL A 47 4.18 -6.41 -5.94
N GLN A 48 4.40 -6.05 -7.21
CA GLN A 48 4.16 -6.89 -8.40
C GLN A 48 2.73 -7.41 -8.51
N SER A 49 1.74 -6.57 -8.15
CA SER A 49 0.33 -6.96 -8.11
C SER A 49 -0.14 -7.60 -9.42
N ARG A 50 0.12 -6.94 -10.57
CA ARG A 50 -0.26 -7.47 -11.89
C ARG A 50 0.45 -8.79 -12.19
N LYS A 51 1.77 -8.85 -12.00
CA LYS A 51 2.56 -10.05 -12.28
C LYS A 51 2.10 -11.24 -11.44
N CYS A 52 1.82 -11.03 -10.14
CA CYS A 52 1.27 -12.08 -9.26
C CYS A 52 -0.14 -12.50 -9.67
N TYR A 53 -0.99 -11.55 -10.08
CA TYR A 53 -2.32 -11.84 -10.60
C TYR A 53 -2.26 -12.70 -11.87
N GLU A 54 -1.40 -12.35 -12.85
CA GLU A 54 -1.17 -13.11 -14.09
C GLU A 54 -0.64 -14.53 -13.80
N VAL A 55 0.21 -14.69 -12.79
CA VAL A 55 0.66 -16.02 -12.33
C VAL A 55 -0.52 -16.84 -11.80
N ALA A 56 -1.37 -16.25 -10.96
CA ALA A 56 -2.55 -16.94 -10.44
C ALA A 56 -3.50 -17.36 -11.57
N GLU A 57 -3.73 -16.48 -12.58
CA GLU A 57 -4.50 -16.82 -13.78
C GLU A 57 -3.88 -17.97 -14.57
N LYS A 58 -2.56 -17.95 -14.80
CA LYS A 58 -1.82 -19.01 -15.49
C LYS A 58 -2.02 -20.38 -14.85
N HIS A 59 -2.09 -20.43 -13.51
CA HIS A 59 -2.32 -21.66 -12.75
C HIS A 59 -3.79 -21.99 -12.54
N GLY A 60 -4.74 -21.14 -12.99
CA GLY A 60 -6.17 -21.32 -12.78
C GLY A 60 -6.58 -21.20 -11.30
N VAL A 61 -5.79 -20.51 -10.50
CA VAL A 61 -6.01 -20.31 -9.07
C VAL A 61 -6.74 -18.99 -8.84
N PRO A 62 -7.95 -18.98 -8.27
CA PRO A 62 -8.70 -17.77 -8.01
C PRO A 62 -8.05 -16.90 -6.94
N VAL A 63 -8.27 -15.59 -7.04
CA VAL A 63 -7.65 -14.58 -6.20
C VAL A 63 -8.62 -14.03 -5.18
N ILE A 64 -8.18 -13.96 -3.92
CA ILE A 64 -8.76 -13.12 -2.87
C ILE A 64 -7.90 -11.87 -2.76
N VAL A 65 -8.51 -10.69 -2.82
CA VAL A 65 -7.79 -9.42 -2.74
C VAL A 65 -7.68 -8.93 -1.31
N MET A 66 -6.46 -8.59 -0.88
CA MET A 66 -6.18 -7.80 0.31
C MET A 66 -5.63 -6.42 -0.08
N GLU A 67 -5.70 -5.44 0.82
CA GLU A 67 -5.23 -4.07 0.63
C GLU A 67 -5.85 -3.31 -0.57
N PRO A 68 -7.15 -3.49 -0.88
CA PRO A 68 -7.76 -2.81 -2.03
C PRO A 68 -7.70 -1.29 -1.91
N VAL A 69 -7.68 -0.76 -0.69
CA VAL A 69 -7.58 0.68 -0.38
C VAL A 69 -6.22 1.09 0.20
N LYS A 70 -5.20 0.22 0.11
CA LYS A 70 -3.83 0.49 0.56
C LYS A 70 -3.78 1.05 1.99
N GLY A 71 -4.28 0.26 2.96
CA GLY A 71 -4.35 0.68 4.37
C GLY A 71 -5.24 1.91 4.61
N GLY A 72 -6.20 2.20 3.73
CA GLY A 72 -7.09 3.34 3.79
C GLY A 72 -6.58 4.60 3.07
N THR A 73 -5.36 4.59 2.53
CA THR A 73 -4.79 5.78 1.85
C THR A 73 -5.54 6.13 0.58
N LEU A 74 -5.96 5.13 -0.22
CA LEU A 74 -6.75 5.34 -1.43
C LEU A 74 -8.22 5.72 -1.15
N ALA A 75 -8.67 5.62 0.09
CA ALA A 75 -9.98 6.09 0.54
C ALA A 75 -9.97 7.55 1.05
N ASN A 76 -8.78 8.15 1.29
CA ASN A 76 -8.61 9.45 1.91
C ASN A 76 -7.70 10.37 1.09
N MET A 77 -7.98 10.49 -0.21
CA MET A 77 -7.16 11.28 -1.12
C MET A 77 -7.32 12.77 -0.90
N VAL A 78 -6.28 13.52 -1.29
CA VAL A 78 -6.22 14.98 -1.25
C VAL A 78 -5.64 15.53 -2.56
N GLY A 79 -5.82 16.83 -2.81
CA GLY A 79 -5.23 17.52 -3.96
C GLY A 79 -5.83 17.10 -5.32
N GLU A 80 -4.99 17.03 -6.33
CA GLU A 80 -5.42 16.74 -7.71
C GLU A 80 -5.99 15.31 -7.88
N PRO A 81 -5.42 14.25 -7.30
CA PRO A 81 -6.03 12.92 -7.32
C PRO A 81 -7.49 12.90 -6.83
N ALA A 82 -7.76 13.60 -5.72
CA ALA A 82 -9.12 13.74 -5.19
C ALA A 82 -10.05 14.46 -6.15
N ARG A 83 -9.59 15.56 -6.79
CA ARG A 83 -10.38 16.33 -7.78
C ARG A 83 -10.74 15.50 -8.99
N ILE A 84 -9.83 14.69 -9.49
CA ILE A 84 -10.06 13.82 -10.64
C ILE A 84 -11.22 12.86 -10.38
N LEU A 85 -11.24 12.20 -9.21
CA LEU A 85 -12.30 11.26 -8.87
C LEU A 85 -13.63 11.97 -8.54
N SER A 86 -13.59 13.07 -7.79
CA SER A 86 -14.79 13.85 -7.46
C SER A 86 -15.45 14.46 -8.70
N ALA A 87 -14.69 14.72 -9.77
CA ALA A 87 -15.24 15.19 -11.04
C ALA A 87 -16.02 14.12 -11.83
N LEU A 88 -15.88 12.84 -11.48
CA LEU A 88 -16.69 11.76 -12.06
C LEU A 88 -18.06 11.68 -11.39
N ASP A 89 -18.05 11.65 -10.07
CA ASP A 89 -19.22 11.64 -9.20
C ASP A 89 -18.83 12.21 -7.81
N GLU A 90 -19.40 13.35 -7.45
CA GLU A 90 -19.14 14.01 -6.16
C GLU A 90 -19.68 13.24 -4.96
N ASN A 91 -20.62 12.31 -5.17
CA ASN A 91 -21.24 11.50 -4.13
C ASN A 91 -20.54 10.15 -3.94
N ALA A 92 -19.71 9.72 -4.90
CA ALA A 92 -18.99 8.45 -4.80
C ALA A 92 -17.79 8.58 -3.85
N SER A 93 -17.64 7.62 -2.94
CA SER A 93 -16.45 7.56 -2.11
C SER A 93 -15.22 7.17 -2.94
N TYR A 94 -14.03 7.66 -2.57
CA TYR A 94 -12.79 7.23 -3.21
C TYR A 94 -12.54 5.71 -2.99
N ALA A 95 -13.00 5.16 -1.85
CA ALA A 95 -12.96 3.74 -1.56
C ALA A 95 -13.72 2.92 -2.59
N SER A 96 -14.86 3.43 -3.10
CA SER A 96 -15.67 2.73 -4.10
C SER A 96 -14.90 2.47 -5.40
N TYR A 97 -14.10 3.42 -5.87
CA TYR A 97 -13.24 3.24 -7.05
C TYR A 97 -12.17 2.18 -6.81
N ALA A 98 -11.53 2.18 -5.63
CA ALA A 98 -10.46 1.27 -5.31
C ALA A 98 -10.95 -0.19 -5.13
N VAL A 99 -12.06 -0.38 -4.42
CA VAL A 99 -12.65 -1.71 -4.20
C VAL A 99 -13.23 -2.26 -5.50
N ARG A 100 -13.95 -1.43 -6.27
CA ARG A 100 -14.51 -1.82 -7.58
C ARG A 100 -13.41 -2.12 -8.60
N TYR A 101 -12.28 -1.41 -8.57
CA TYR A 101 -11.11 -1.76 -9.38
C TYR A 101 -10.69 -3.21 -9.17
N ALA A 102 -10.43 -3.58 -7.93
CA ALA A 102 -10.03 -4.93 -7.58
C ALA A 102 -11.12 -5.97 -7.92
N ALA A 103 -12.39 -5.66 -7.63
CA ALA A 103 -13.52 -6.54 -7.89
C ALA A 103 -13.86 -6.69 -9.39
N SER A 104 -13.38 -5.77 -10.26
CA SER A 104 -13.57 -5.85 -11.72
C SER A 104 -12.62 -6.84 -12.40
N LEU A 105 -11.61 -7.35 -11.72
CA LEU A 105 -10.67 -8.31 -12.28
C LEU A 105 -11.30 -9.70 -12.38
N PRO A 106 -11.31 -10.36 -13.55
CA PRO A 106 -12.10 -11.59 -13.78
C PRO A 106 -11.78 -12.77 -12.85
N ASN A 107 -10.51 -12.93 -12.44
CA ASN A 107 -10.08 -14.04 -11.58
C ASN A 107 -10.22 -13.73 -10.08
N VAL A 108 -10.79 -12.56 -9.71
CA VAL A 108 -11.04 -12.20 -8.32
C VAL A 108 -12.40 -12.73 -7.86
N ILE A 109 -12.39 -13.53 -6.79
CA ILE A 109 -13.60 -14.13 -6.19
C ILE A 109 -14.06 -13.42 -4.93
N LEU A 110 -13.16 -12.64 -4.28
CA LEU A 110 -13.44 -11.93 -3.04
C LEU A 110 -12.52 -10.73 -2.88
N VAL A 111 -13.04 -9.61 -2.40
CA VAL A 111 -12.26 -8.44 -2.00
C VAL A 111 -12.45 -8.21 -0.50
N LEU A 112 -11.35 -8.28 0.26
CA LEU A 112 -11.35 -7.99 1.69
C LEU A 112 -11.30 -6.48 1.90
N SER A 113 -12.11 -5.97 2.79
CA SER A 113 -12.08 -4.55 3.20
C SER A 113 -12.05 -4.43 4.72
N GLY A 114 -11.04 -3.73 5.24
CA GLY A 114 -10.88 -3.45 6.67
C GLY A 114 -11.76 -2.28 7.14
N MET A 115 -13.06 -2.53 7.30
CA MET A 115 -14.02 -1.53 7.77
C MET A 115 -13.96 -1.43 9.29
N SER A 116 -13.74 -0.22 9.82
CA SER A 116 -13.59 0.04 11.26
C SER A 116 -14.77 0.81 11.87
N ASP A 117 -15.69 1.30 11.04
CA ASP A 117 -16.91 1.98 11.48
C ASP A 117 -18.13 1.64 10.60
N LEU A 118 -19.30 1.99 11.10
CA LEU A 118 -20.58 1.68 10.43
C LEU A 118 -20.73 2.42 9.09
N LYS A 119 -20.16 3.63 8.95
CA LYS A 119 -20.24 4.41 7.71
C LYS A 119 -19.47 3.73 6.59
N GLN A 120 -18.26 3.24 6.87
CA GLN A 120 -17.48 2.46 5.90
C GLN A 120 -18.19 1.17 5.49
N LEU A 121 -18.83 0.47 6.44
CA LEU A 121 -19.63 -0.72 6.15
C LEU A 121 -20.81 -0.39 5.23
N GLN A 122 -21.56 0.67 5.54
CA GLN A 122 -22.70 1.11 4.74
C GLN A 122 -22.28 1.51 3.32
N ASP A 123 -21.20 2.27 3.19
CA ASP A 123 -20.64 2.71 1.92
C ASP A 123 -20.20 1.49 1.07
N ASN A 124 -19.35 0.63 1.61
CA ASN A 124 -18.84 -0.53 0.89
C ASN A 124 -19.96 -1.49 0.49
N THR A 125 -20.95 -1.74 1.34
CA THR A 125 -22.08 -2.62 1.02
C THR A 125 -23.02 -2.00 0.00
N ALA A 126 -23.17 -0.68 -0.03
CA ALA A 126 -24.05 0.01 -0.97
C ALA A 126 -23.61 -0.23 -2.44
N TYR A 127 -22.36 0.01 -2.78
CA TYR A 127 -21.89 -0.16 -4.16
C TYR A 127 -21.56 -1.63 -4.50
N MET A 128 -21.31 -2.50 -3.51
CA MET A 128 -21.06 -3.92 -3.75
C MET A 128 -22.34 -4.74 -3.85
N LYS A 129 -23.46 -4.31 -3.27
CA LYS A 129 -24.74 -5.01 -3.36
C LYS A 129 -25.26 -5.09 -4.80
N ASP A 130 -25.16 -3.98 -5.53
CA ASP A 130 -25.53 -3.88 -6.92
C ASP A 130 -24.28 -3.62 -7.77
N PHE A 131 -23.27 -4.47 -7.62
CA PHE A 131 -21.94 -4.30 -8.18
C PHE A 131 -21.98 -4.01 -9.68
N GLN A 132 -21.34 -2.91 -10.05
CA GLN A 132 -21.05 -2.57 -11.43
C GLN A 132 -19.52 -2.46 -11.60
N PRO A 133 -18.94 -3.15 -12.59
CA PRO A 133 -17.53 -2.96 -12.93
C PRO A 133 -17.22 -1.50 -13.23
N LEU A 134 -15.96 -1.12 -13.12
CA LEU A 134 -15.53 0.21 -13.51
C LEU A 134 -15.77 0.43 -15.00
N THR A 135 -16.38 1.56 -15.35
CA THR A 135 -16.52 2.02 -16.72
C THR A 135 -15.17 2.45 -17.29
N ASP A 136 -15.04 2.50 -18.62
CA ASP A 136 -13.83 2.99 -19.31
C ASP A 136 -13.44 4.40 -18.85
N LYS A 137 -14.44 5.26 -18.59
CA LYS A 137 -14.20 6.62 -18.08
C LYS A 137 -13.59 6.61 -16.68
N GLU A 138 -14.08 5.75 -15.80
CA GLU A 138 -13.53 5.60 -14.44
C GLU A 138 -12.12 4.99 -14.46
N GLN A 139 -11.88 3.99 -15.32
CA GLN A 139 -10.54 3.41 -15.49
C GLN A 139 -9.53 4.44 -16.02
N GLN A 140 -9.91 5.26 -17.00
CA GLN A 140 -9.06 6.35 -17.50
C GLN A 140 -8.78 7.40 -16.41
N ALA A 141 -9.76 7.72 -15.57
CA ALA A 141 -9.56 8.64 -14.46
C ALA A 141 -8.64 8.05 -13.39
N ILE A 142 -8.75 6.77 -13.07
CA ILE A 142 -7.82 6.07 -12.19
C ILE A 142 -6.40 6.11 -12.76
N GLY A 143 -6.22 5.89 -14.07
CA GLY A 143 -4.91 6.06 -14.71
C GLY A 143 -4.30 7.44 -14.47
N LYS A 144 -5.08 8.51 -14.62
CA LYS A 144 -4.65 9.87 -14.32
C LYS A 144 -4.34 10.08 -12.83
N VAL A 145 -5.12 9.49 -11.94
CA VAL A 145 -4.84 9.52 -10.50
C VAL A 145 -3.48 8.91 -10.19
N VAL A 146 -3.17 7.76 -10.78
CA VAL A 146 -1.85 7.10 -10.62
C VAL A 146 -0.74 8.00 -11.14
N GLU A 147 -0.88 8.57 -12.36
CA GLU A 147 0.08 9.51 -12.93
C GLU A 147 0.35 10.72 -12.02
N GLU A 148 -0.71 11.29 -11.41
CA GLU A 148 -0.55 12.43 -10.49
C GLU A 148 0.15 12.01 -9.18
N LEU A 149 -0.16 10.83 -8.65
CA LEU A 149 0.51 10.30 -7.46
C LEU A 149 2.00 10.01 -7.71
N GLU A 150 2.36 9.55 -8.92
CA GLU A 150 3.75 9.27 -9.30
C GLU A 150 4.60 10.53 -9.50
N LYS A 151 3.99 11.69 -9.82
CA LYS A 151 4.70 12.98 -9.93
C LYS A 151 5.14 13.55 -8.59
N LEU A 152 4.62 13.02 -7.49
CA LEU A 152 4.92 13.55 -6.16
C LEU A 152 6.38 13.27 -5.77
N PRO A 153 7.03 14.18 -5.01
CA PRO A 153 8.44 14.06 -4.64
C PRO A 153 8.66 13.00 -3.56
N THR A 154 8.48 11.74 -3.93
CA THR A 154 8.72 10.61 -3.04
C THR A 154 10.19 10.22 -3.01
N ILE A 155 10.61 9.58 -1.93
CA ILE A 155 11.97 9.05 -1.77
C ILE A 155 12.01 7.67 -2.45
N PRO A 156 12.86 7.45 -3.48
CA PRO A 156 12.90 6.20 -4.24
C PRO A 156 13.66 5.08 -3.49
N CYS A 157 13.26 4.80 -2.25
CA CYS A 157 13.87 3.77 -1.42
C CYS A 157 13.32 2.38 -1.81
N THR A 158 14.21 1.44 -2.13
CA THR A 158 13.86 0.05 -2.50
C THR A 158 13.65 -0.89 -1.31
N ASN A 159 13.69 -0.36 -0.09
CA ASN A 159 13.55 -1.14 1.16
C ASN A 159 14.55 -2.30 1.30
N CYS A 160 15.75 -2.19 0.73
CA CYS A 160 16.80 -3.22 0.79
C CYS A 160 17.37 -3.42 2.22
N ARG A 161 17.16 -2.47 3.14
CA ARG A 161 17.46 -2.49 4.58
C ARG A 161 18.96 -2.50 4.96
N TYR A 162 19.92 -2.43 4.03
CA TYR A 162 21.35 -2.41 4.35
C TYR A 162 21.76 -1.29 5.31
N CYS A 163 21.03 -0.17 5.29
CA CYS A 163 21.26 0.97 6.18
C CYS A 163 20.77 0.79 7.63
N VAL A 164 20.02 -0.28 7.93
CA VAL A 164 19.39 -0.47 9.25
C VAL A 164 20.38 -0.99 10.27
N GLU A 165 21.15 -2.02 9.92
CA GLU A 165 22.09 -2.68 10.84
C GLU A 165 23.24 -1.76 11.28
N GLY A 166 23.74 -0.93 10.36
CA GLY A 166 24.84 0.01 10.61
C GLY A 166 24.42 1.27 11.38
N CYS A 167 23.14 1.51 11.64
CA CYS A 167 22.69 2.75 12.28
C CYS A 167 22.91 2.73 13.80
N PRO A 168 23.80 3.62 14.36
CA PRO A 168 24.10 3.65 15.79
C PRO A 168 22.90 4.09 16.65
N LYS A 169 21.91 4.76 16.04
CA LYS A 169 20.65 5.17 16.68
C LYS A 169 19.50 4.19 16.43
N LYS A 170 19.79 3.04 15.78
CA LYS A 170 18.79 2.00 15.47
C LYS A 170 17.56 2.53 14.71
N ILE A 171 17.76 3.54 13.85
CA ILE A 171 16.69 4.13 13.05
C ILE A 171 16.35 3.17 11.90
N ARG A 172 15.09 2.81 11.76
CA ARG A 172 14.58 1.98 10.67
C ARG A 172 14.30 2.85 9.45
N ILE A 173 15.37 3.33 8.82
CA ILE A 173 15.35 4.34 7.76
C ILE A 173 14.37 4.01 6.62
N PRO A 174 14.35 2.78 6.04
CA PRO A 174 13.41 2.45 4.97
C PRO A 174 11.95 2.54 5.40
N ASP A 175 11.64 2.13 6.63
CA ASP A 175 10.28 2.18 7.16
C ASP A 175 9.81 3.63 7.35
N ILE A 176 10.71 4.52 7.82
CA ILE A 176 10.44 5.96 7.93
C ILE A 176 10.23 6.58 6.55
N PHE A 177 11.04 6.21 5.55
CA PHE A 177 10.86 6.67 4.17
C PHE A 177 9.51 6.22 3.58
N GLY A 178 9.09 4.99 3.86
CA GLY A 178 7.78 4.49 3.45
C GLY A 178 6.63 5.33 4.03
N VAL A 179 6.70 5.65 5.33
CA VAL A 179 5.69 6.50 5.99
C VAL A 179 5.75 7.94 5.47
N TYR A 180 6.95 8.49 5.22
CA TYR A 180 7.10 9.80 4.60
C TYR A 180 6.45 9.85 3.21
N ASN A 181 6.76 8.88 2.35
CA ASN A 181 6.18 8.78 1.02
C ASN A 181 4.64 8.67 1.06
N MET A 182 4.12 7.89 2.01
CA MET A 182 2.67 7.82 2.27
C MET A 182 2.10 9.20 2.63
N GLY A 183 2.78 9.96 3.48
CA GLY A 183 2.39 11.33 3.83
C GLY A 183 2.42 12.29 2.65
N VAL A 184 3.40 12.17 1.76
CA VAL A 184 3.53 12.97 0.54
C VAL A 184 2.43 12.64 -0.46
N GLN A 185 2.14 11.34 -0.67
CA GLN A 185 1.20 10.87 -1.68
C GLN A 185 -0.27 11.05 -1.27
N PHE A 186 -0.57 10.86 0.02
CA PHE A 186 -1.95 10.76 0.51
C PHE A 186 -2.30 11.76 1.62
N GLY A 187 -1.36 12.65 1.93
CA GLY A 187 -1.50 13.61 3.02
C GLY A 187 -1.11 13.05 4.39
N VAL A 188 -0.84 13.97 5.32
CA VAL A 188 -0.48 13.62 6.71
C VAL A 188 -1.75 13.42 7.53
N THR A 189 -2.23 12.21 7.59
CA THR A 189 -3.44 11.77 8.28
C THR A 189 -3.13 11.12 9.64
N ASP A 190 -4.14 10.78 10.42
CA ASP A 190 -3.94 10.01 11.65
C ASP A 190 -3.41 8.60 11.37
N VAL A 191 -3.67 8.05 10.17
CA VAL A 191 -3.09 6.76 9.72
C VAL A 191 -1.58 6.89 9.53
N THR A 192 -1.12 7.91 8.80
CA THR A 192 0.32 8.13 8.58
C THR A 192 1.05 8.44 9.89
N ARG A 193 0.44 9.22 10.79
CA ARG A 193 0.99 9.48 12.13
C ARG A 193 1.04 8.22 12.99
N GLY A 194 -0.01 7.39 12.96
CA GLY A 194 -0.04 6.10 13.64
C GLY A 194 1.03 5.16 13.13
N SER A 195 1.21 5.08 11.81
CA SER A 195 2.27 4.30 11.18
C SER A 195 3.67 4.75 11.62
N TYR A 196 3.93 6.07 11.66
CA TYR A 196 5.21 6.60 12.17
C TYR A 196 5.46 6.20 13.63
N ARG A 197 4.46 6.37 14.51
CA ARG A 197 4.56 5.98 15.92
C ARG A 197 4.88 4.50 16.07
N CYS A 198 4.20 3.64 15.33
CA CYS A 198 4.45 2.20 15.35
C CYS A 198 5.91 1.85 14.96
N GLN A 199 6.51 2.59 14.04
CA GLN A 199 7.91 2.39 13.67
C GLN A 199 8.87 2.84 14.77
N ILE A 200 8.65 4.00 15.39
CA ILE A 200 9.55 4.55 16.42
C ILE A 200 9.42 3.86 17.77
N ASP A 201 8.31 3.23 18.10
CA ASP A 201 8.12 2.47 19.34
C ASP A 201 9.10 1.28 19.47
N ARG A 202 9.64 0.83 18.34
CA ARG A 202 10.57 -0.32 18.27
C ARG A 202 11.96 0.06 17.78
N SER A 203 12.23 1.34 17.55
CA SER A 203 13.45 1.83 16.93
C SER A 203 13.74 3.29 17.31
N GLY A 204 14.89 3.83 16.84
CA GLY A 204 15.20 5.26 16.99
C GLY A 204 14.27 6.14 16.14
N LYS A 205 13.99 7.34 16.64
CA LYS A 205 13.24 8.36 15.88
C LYS A 205 14.11 8.97 14.78
N ALA A 206 13.47 9.50 13.74
CA ALA A 206 14.18 10.22 12.68
C ALA A 206 15.00 11.40 13.21
N GLY A 207 14.44 12.16 14.17
CA GLY A 207 15.11 13.29 14.83
C GLY A 207 16.34 12.92 15.67
N ASP A 208 16.50 11.64 16.07
CA ASP A 208 17.68 11.17 16.82
C ASP A 208 18.94 11.00 15.94
N CYS A 209 18.83 11.27 14.63
CA CYS A 209 19.90 11.08 13.67
C CYS A 209 21.11 11.99 13.98
N ILE A 210 22.27 11.37 14.26
CA ILE A 210 23.53 12.06 14.53
C ILE A 210 24.33 12.41 13.27
N LYS A 211 23.76 12.20 12.09
CA LYS A 211 24.35 12.51 10.77
C LYS A 211 25.72 11.86 10.53
N CYS A 212 25.93 10.62 11.02
CA CYS A 212 27.22 9.91 10.91
C CYS A 212 27.57 9.43 9.49
N GLY A 213 26.66 9.45 8.53
CA GLY A 213 26.89 9.08 7.12
C GLY A 213 26.82 7.58 6.79
N LYS A 214 26.96 6.66 7.75
CA LYS A 214 27.04 5.21 7.51
C LYS A 214 25.93 4.64 6.61
N CYS A 215 24.72 5.19 6.74
CA CYS A 215 23.57 4.76 5.93
C CYS A 215 23.70 5.17 4.44
N ALA A 216 24.38 6.27 4.14
CA ALA A 216 24.63 6.71 2.78
C ALA A 216 25.71 5.85 2.10
N GLU A 217 26.74 5.43 2.85
CA GLU A 217 27.84 4.61 2.35
C GLU A 217 27.38 3.24 1.85
N VAL A 218 26.37 2.64 2.48
CA VAL A 218 25.85 1.30 2.14
C VAL A 218 24.60 1.32 1.25
N CYS A 219 24.11 2.51 0.88
CA CYS A 219 22.89 2.65 0.10
C CYS A 219 23.14 2.38 -1.39
N PRO A 220 22.60 1.30 -2.00
CA PRO A 220 22.78 1.02 -3.42
C PRO A 220 22.08 2.04 -4.33
N MET A 221 21.13 2.81 -3.80
CA MET A 221 20.44 3.90 -4.49
C MET A 221 21.12 5.25 -4.31
N HIS A 222 22.25 5.30 -3.61
CA HIS A 222 22.99 6.53 -3.29
C HIS A 222 22.14 7.63 -2.65
N LEU A 223 21.09 7.24 -1.93
CA LEU A 223 20.27 8.17 -1.17
C LEU A 223 21.12 8.74 -0.01
N MET A 224 20.81 9.97 0.37
CA MET A 224 21.41 10.60 1.56
C MET A 224 20.42 10.55 2.75
N PRO A 225 20.21 9.38 3.37
CA PRO A 225 19.14 9.17 4.36
C PRO A 225 19.20 10.12 5.55
N MET A 226 20.42 10.52 5.96
CA MET A 226 20.64 11.43 7.08
C MET A 226 20.10 12.85 6.83
N MET A 227 20.04 13.31 5.57
CA MET A 227 19.48 14.62 5.24
C MET A 227 17.95 14.55 5.09
N ILE A 228 17.47 13.44 4.56
CA ILE A 228 16.05 13.25 4.25
C ILE A 228 15.29 12.81 5.51
N SER A 229 15.84 11.88 6.30
CA SER A 229 15.17 11.35 7.49
C SER A 229 15.05 12.38 8.62
N ALA A 230 16.11 13.16 8.86
CA ALA A 230 16.13 14.11 9.96
C ALA A 230 15.27 15.35 9.69
N SER A 231 15.24 15.87 8.45
CA SER A 231 14.50 17.09 8.14
C SER A 231 13.05 16.82 7.73
N ALA A 232 12.82 15.89 6.81
CA ALA A 232 11.49 15.69 6.25
C ALA A 232 10.54 14.94 7.21
N ALA A 233 11.00 13.86 7.83
CA ALA A 233 10.14 13.11 8.76
C ALA A 233 9.93 13.86 10.07
N HIS A 234 10.97 14.56 10.58
CA HIS A 234 10.84 15.42 11.76
C HIS A 234 9.87 16.58 11.51
N GLU A 235 10.01 17.25 10.37
CA GLU A 235 9.14 18.39 10.03
C GLU A 235 7.68 17.96 9.80
N VAL A 236 7.48 16.84 9.14
CA VAL A 236 6.13 16.35 8.78
C VAL A 236 5.44 15.63 9.94
N PHE A 237 6.17 14.84 10.74
CA PHE A 237 5.54 13.97 11.74
C PHE A 237 5.80 14.40 13.18
N GLU A 238 6.92 15.02 13.50
CA GLU A 238 7.26 15.41 14.87
C GLU A 238 6.83 16.85 15.17
N ARG A 239 7.07 17.83 14.30
CA ARG A 239 6.57 19.20 14.48
C ARG A 239 5.07 19.35 14.48
N ALA A 240 4.35 18.55 13.70
CA ALA A 240 2.89 18.57 13.72
C ALA A 240 2.28 18.17 15.08
N GLN A 241 3.04 17.58 16.00
CA GLN A 241 2.62 17.30 17.37
C GLN A 241 2.75 18.51 18.30
N GLU A 242 3.76 19.37 18.09
CA GLU A 242 3.98 20.58 18.88
C GLU A 242 2.85 21.60 18.68
N TYR A 243 2.29 21.69 17.47
CA TYR A 243 1.15 22.59 17.16
C TYR A 243 -0.21 22.15 17.73
N ARG A 244 -0.34 20.90 18.21
CA ARG A 244 -1.59 20.45 18.89
C ARG A 244 -1.54 20.56 20.41
N ALA A 245 -0.39 20.88 20.97
CA ALA A 245 -0.20 21.08 22.42
C ALA A 245 -0.26 22.56 22.84
N MET A 246 -0.43 23.49 21.89
CA MET A 246 -0.73 24.90 22.09
C MET A 246 -2.21 25.17 21.80
#